data_7fd54de36947bee3fce0efbd918ae984
#
_entry.id   7fd54de36947bee3fce0efbd918ae984
#
_cell.length_a   1.000
_cell.length_b   1.000
_cell.length_c   1.000
_cell.angle_alpha   90.00
_cell.angle_beta   90.00
_cell.angle_gamma   90.00
#
_symmetry.space_group_name_H-M   'P 1'
#
loop_
_entity.id
_entity.type
_entity.pdbx_description
1 polymer ?
#
loop_
_entity_poly.entity_id
_entity_poly.type
_entity_poly.pdbx_seq_one_letter_code
_entity_poly.pdbx_strand_id
1 'polypeptide(L)'
;DNWLHPRFLALLIKFNGAREIIFKQISTDSRKDCRNSLFIALKGKNFDGHRFVSDAVKSAALAAMVEEPLPDNIPQIIVKNSIKALGDLAKNYKRKFCCVFIGITGSDGKTTTKEMSAHLLASMFNVCSNQGNFNNEIGLPLSIFNISKKTEIGIFELGMNGPGQLRYLGNVLQPDIAVITSIGYAHLGFFNNRAALAHAKAEILENLSIDGFGIFNRDNDFQNILKQKGVF
;
A
#
# COMPACT_ATOMS: atom_id res chain seq x y z
N ASP A 1 -7.18 -17.70 -13.17
CA ASP A 1 -7.61 -16.30 -12.99
C ASP A 1 -8.39 -16.08 -11.68
N ASN A 2 -7.86 -16.58 -10.55
CA ASN A 2 -8.49 -16.43 -9.23
C ASN A 2 -7.85 -15.24 -8.49
N TRP A 3 -8.49 -14.09 -8.54
CA TRP A 3 -7.89 -12.82 -8.10
C TRP A 3 -7.97 -12.53 -6.62
N LEU A 4 -8.94 -13.04 -5.88
CA LEU A 4 -9.03 -13.00 -4.42
C LEU A 4 -10.00 -14.07 -3.98
N HIS A 5 -9.50 -15.15 -3.42
CA HIS A 5 -10.39 -16.16 -2.84
C HIS A 5 -10.90 -15.67 -1.48
N PRO A 6 -12.22 -15.66 -1.21
CA PRO A 6 -12.82 -15.19 0.04
C PRO A 6 -12.24 -15.80 1.32
N ARG A 7 -11.61 -16.98 1.22
CA ARG A 7 -10.94 -17.64 2.36
C ARG A 7 -9.87 -16.77 3.01
N PHE A 8 -9.25 -15.82 2.28
CA PHE A 8 -8.28 -14.88 2.86
C PHE A 8 -8.93 -13.73 3.59
N LEU A 9 -10.07 -13.26 3.12
CA LEU A 9 -10.87 -12.25 3.81
C LEU A 9 -11.52 -12.84 5.07
N ALA A 10 -11.99 -14.07 5.03
CA ALA A 10 -12.62 -14.76 6.15
C ALA A 10 -11.68 -15.01 7.35
N LEU A 11 -10.36 -15.03 7.17
CA LEU A 11 -9.39 -15.16 8.28
C LEU A 11 -9.22 -13.89 9.11
N LEU A 12 -9.64 -12.72 8.59
CA LEU A 12 -9.42 -11.41 9.23
C LEU A 12 -10.72 -10.71 9.64
N ILE A 13 -11.91 -11.18 9.25
CA ILE A 13 -13.13 -10.39 9.29
C ILE A 13 -14.37 -11.26 9.61
N LYS A 14 -15.32 -10.73 10.40
CA LYS A 14 -16.64 -11.35 10.60
C LYS A 14 -17.49 -11.19 9.33
N PHE A 15 -17.84 -12.30 8.72
CA PHE A 15 -18.76 -12.36 7.59
C PHE A 15 -20.22 -12.27 8.04
N ASN A 16 -20.99 -11.41 7.41
CA ASN A 16 -22.43 -11.44 7.47
C ASN A 16 -22.97 -11.95 6.12
N GLY A 17 -23.10 -13.29 5.96
CA GLY A 17 -23.58 -13.94 4.74
C GLY A 17 -22.67 -15.09 4.25
N ALA A 18 -23.24 -16.28 4.13
CA ALA A 18 -22.53 -17.56 4.01
C ALA A 18 -22.18 -17.99 2.58
N ARG A 19 -21.82 -17.11 1.65
CA ARG A 19 -21.43 -17.50 0.28
C ARG A 19 -19.99 -17.11 0.00
N GLU A 20 -19.24 -18.02 -0.63
CA GLU A 20 -17.93 -17.70 -1.21
C GLU A 20 -18.14 -16.75 -2.40
N ILE A 21 -17.56 -15.55 -2.33
CA ILE A 21 -17.61 -14.56 -3.39
C ILE A 21 -16.21 -14.38 -3.96
N ILE A 22 -16.09 -14.46 -5.28
CA ILE A 22 -14.83 -14.21 -6.00
C ILE A 22 -14.87 -12.79 -6.54
N PHE A 23 -13.96 -11.96 -6.03
CA PHE A 23 -13.80 -10.59 -6.52
C PHE A 23 -12.76 -10.55 -7.64
N LYS A 24 -13.02 -9.76 -8.68
CA LYS A 24 -12.08 -9.49 -9.77
C LYS A 24 -11.30 -8.21 -9.59
N GLN A 25 -11.75 -7.33 -8.70
CA GLN A 25 -11.12 -6.04 -8.40
C GLN A 25 -11.53 -5.51 -7.03
N ILE A 26 -10.74 -4.55 -6.54
CA ILE A 26 -11.05 -3.72 -5.38
C ILE A 26 -11.46 -2.33 -5.89
N SER A 27 -12.51 -1.76 -5.33
CA SER A 27 -12.93 -0.38 -5.63
C SER A 27 -13.08 0.43 -4.35
N THR A 28 -12.66 1.68 -4.39
CA THR A 28 -12.88 2.68 -3.34
C THR A 28 -13.62 3.91 -3.87
N ASP A 29 -14.03 3.87 -5.15
CA ASP A 29 -14.73 4.96 -5.83
C ASP A 29 -15.97 4.39 -6.54
N SER A 30 -17.17 4.70 -6.02
CA SER A 30 -18.46 4.21 -6.55
C SER A 30 -18.85 4.80 -7.91
N ARG A 31 -18.16 5.87 -8.36
CA ARG A 31 -18.36 6.49 -9.67
C ARG A 31 -17.72 5.69 -10.80
N LYS A 32 -16.78 4.80 -10.47
CA LYS A 32 -16.13 3.87 -11.39
C LYS A 32 -16.96 2.60 -11.54
N ASP A 33 -16.64 1.80 -12.56
CA ASP A 33 -17.23 0.48 -12.72
C ASP A 33 -16.86 -0.42 -11.54
N CYS A 34 -17.85 -0.77 -10.72
CA CYS A 34 -17.68 -1.64 -9.56
C CYS A 34 -18.05 -3.10 -9.84
N ARG A 35 -18.32 -3.49 -11.09
CA ARG A 35 -18.69 -4.89 -11.41
C ARG A 35 -17.65 -5.88 -10.91
N ASN A 36 -18.15 -6.90 -10.21
CA ASN A 36 -17.32 -7.95 -9.63
C ASN A 36 -16.27 -7.44 -8.62
N SER A 37 -16.48 -6.26 -8.01
CA SER A 37 -15.57 -5.70 -7.00
C SER A 37 -15.99 -6.02 -5.58
N LEU A 38 -15.01 -5.98 -4.68
CA LEU A 38 -15.22 -5.61 -3.28
C LEU A 38 -15.10 -4.07 -3.20
N PHE A 39 -16.19 -3.41 -2.85
CA PHE A 39 -16.18 -1.98 -2.55
C PHE A 39 -15.70 -1.75 -1.13
N ILE A 40 -14.67 -0.91 -0.93
CA ILE A 40 -14.16 -0.57 0.40
C ILE A 40 -14.62 0.84 0.75
N ALA A 41 -15.53 0.95 1.70
CA ALA A 41 -16.03 2.21 2.23
C ALA A 41 -15.00 2.85 3.16
N LEU A 42 -14.02 3.55 2.58
CA LEU A 42 -12.97 4.22 3.35
C LEU A 42 -13.55 5.33 4.21
N LYS A 43 -13.12 5.41 5.47
CA LYS A 43 -13.48 6.48 6.40
C LYS A 43 -12.22 7.26 6.79
N GLY A 44 -12.19 8.53 6.47
CA GLY A 44 -11.13 9.48 6.81
C GLY A 44 -11.66 10.63 7.66
N LYS A 45 -10.80 11.58 8.01
CA LYS A 45 -11.18 12.74 8.84
C LYS A 45 -12.30 13.60 8.21
N ASN A 46 -12.26 13.77 6.89
CA ASN A 46 -13.17 14.67 6.15
C ASN A 46 -14.00 13.93 5.09
N PHE A 47 -13.95 12.61 5.05
CA PHE A 47 -14.61 11.79 4.04
C PHE A 47 -15.13 10.52 4.66
N ASP A 48 -16.37 10.14 4.31
CA ASP A 48 -17.00 8.90 4.72
C ASP A 48 -17.56 8.15 3.52
N GLY A 49 -16.86 7.08 3.14
CA GLY A 49 -17.19 6.21 2.01
C GLY A 49 -18.46 5.39 2.21
N HIS A 50 -18.95 5.23 3.46
CA HIS A 50 -20.17 4.49 3.76
C HIS A 50 -21.39 5.08 3.06
N ARG A 51 -21.41 6.40 2.86
CA ARG A 51 -22.49 7.12 2.14
C ARG A 51 -22.64 6.71 0.67
N PHE A 52 -21.63 6.06 0.10
CA PHE A 52 -21.57 5.67 -1.31
C PHE A 52 -21.73 4.17 -1.54
N VAL A 53 -22.04 3.39 -0.50
CA VAL A 53 -22.27 1.93 -0.63
C VAL A 53 -23.44 1.64 -1.54
N SER A 54 -24.57 2.36 -1.38
CA SER A 54 -25.73 2.22 -2.26
C SER A 54 -25.40 2.48 -3.74
N ASP A 55 -24.51 3.45 -4.02
CA ASP A 55 -24.09 3.74 -5.40
C ASP A 55 -23.15 2.65 -5.94
N ALA A 56 -22.27 2.10 -5.09
CA ALA A 56 -21.45 0.95 -5.47
C ALA A 56 -22.29 -0.30 -5.77
N VAL A 57 -23.41 -0.51 -5.03
CA VAL A 57 -24.39 -1.57 -5.33
C VAL A 57 -25.03 -1.35 -6.71
N LYS A 58 -25.47 -0.13 -7.02
CA LYS A 58 -25.99 0.22 -8.36
C LYS A 58 -24.96 0.00 -9.47
N SER A 59 -23.68 0.19 -9.16
CA SER A 59 -22.54 -0.08 -10.05
C SER A 59 -22.06 -1.55 -10.01
N ALA A 60 -22.89 -2.46 -9.49
CA ALA A 60 -22.73 -3.90 -9.47
C ALA A 60 -21.53 -4.42 -8.63
N ALA A 61 -21.19 -3.77 -7.53
CA ALA A 61 -20.31 -4.33 -6.51
C ALA A 61 -20.91 -5.62 -5.92
N LEU A 62 -20.09 -6.61 -5.63
CA LEU A 62 -20.52 -7.93 -5.10
C LEU A 62 -20.58 -7.94 -3.56
N ALA A 63 -19.76 -7.14 -2.90
CA ALA A 63 -19.76 -6.97 -1.46
C ALA A 63 -19.19 -5.60 -1.08
N ALA A 64 -19.46 -5.15 0.13
CA ALA A 64 -18.90 -3.94 0.71
C ALA A 64 -18.09 -4.26 1.97
N MET A 65 -16.92 -3.61 2.15
CA MET A 65 -16.19 -3.57 3.40
C MET A 65 -16.52 -2.26 4.10
N VAL A 66 -17.05 -2.36 5.32
CA VAL A 66 -17.61 -1.24 6.08
C VAL A 66 -17.13 -1.27 7.53
N GLU A 67 -17.16 -0.14 8.23
CA GLU A 67 -16.81 -0.06 9.66
C GLU A 67 -18.03 -0.27 10.57
N GLU A 68 -19.23 -0.11 10.03
CA GLU A 68 -20.50 -0.34 10.73
C GLU A 68 -21.52 -0.98 9.78
N PRO A 69 -22.47 -1.79 10.29
CA PRO A 69 -23.49 -2.39 9.45
C PRO A 69 -24.37 -1.33 8.78
N LEU A 70 -24.66 -1.51 7.48
CA LEU A 70 -25.52 -0.64 6.69
C LEU A 70 -26.77 -1.39 6.25
N PRO A 71 -27.91 -0.67 6.02
CA PRO A 71 -29.16 -1.28 5.58
C PRO A 71 -29.14 -1.77 4.13
N ASP A 72 -28.06 -1.53 3.40
CA ASP A 72 -27.92 -1.90 1.99
C ASP A 72 -27.99 -3.42 1.81
N ASN A 73 -28.72 -3.85 0.78
CA ASN A 73 -28.87 -5.28 0.45
C ASN A 73 -27.66 -5.78 -0.35
N ILE A 74 -26.52 -5.84 0.31
CA ILE A 74 -25.26 -6.35 -0.22
C ILE A 74 -24.52 -7.11 0.91
N PRO A 75 -23.78 -8.20 0.62
CA PRO A 75 -22.90 -8.84 1.59
C PRO A 75 -21.90 -7.81 2.16
N GLN A 76 -21.80 -7.75 3.48
CA GLN A 76 -20.97 -6.76 4.17
C GLN A 76 -19.86 -7.45 4.98
N ILE A 77 -18.66 -6.89 4.87
CA ILE A 77 -17.49 -7.28 5.66
C ILE A 77 -17.24 -6.17 6.66
N ILE A 78 -17.53 -6.45 7.94
CA ILE A 78 -17.40 -5.44 8.98
C ILE A 78 -16.00 -5.47 9.56
N VAL A 79 -15.32 -4.32 9.54
CA VAL A 79 -13.96 -4.13 10.03
C VAL A 79 -13.88 -2.97 11.02
N LYS A 80 -12.89 -2.99 11.91
CA LYS A 80 -12.70 -1.89 12.87
C LYS A 80 -12.17 -0.61 12.24
N ASN A 81 -11.41 -0.72 11.15
CA ASN A 81 -10.81 0.40 10.43
C ASN A 81 -10.60 -0.01 8.97
N SER A 82 -11.27 0.67 8.07
CA SER A 82 -11.29 0.35 6.63
C SER A 82 -9.95 0.59 5.94
N ILE A 83 -9.20 1.64 6.35
CA ILE A 83 -7.87 1.94 5.79
C ILE A 83 -6.87 0.86 6.21
N LYS A 84 -6.87 0.47 7.49
CA LYS A 84 -6.01 -0.59 7.97
C LYS A 84 -6.36 -1.94 7.31
N ALA A 85 -7.64 -2.25 7.18
CA ALA A 85 -8.09 -3.48 6.54
C ALA A 85 -7.71 -3.54 5.05
N LEU A 86 -7.72 -2.40 4.34
CA LEU A 86 -7.21 -2.28 2.97
C LEU A 86 -5.72 -2.61 2.90
N GLY A 87 -4.90 -2.07 3.83
CA GLY A 87 -3.48 -2.38 3.91
C GLY A 87 -3.21 -3.86 4.24
N ASP A 88 -3.92 -4.43 5.21
CA ASP A 88 -3.80 -5.85 5.59
C ASP A 88 -4.20 -6.77 4.42
N LEU A 89 -5.23 -6.40 3.66
CA LEU A 89 -5.67 -7.10 2.47
C LEU A 89 -4.58 -7.09 1.38
N ALA A 90 -3.99 -5.94 1.10
CA ALA A 90 -2.91 -5.79 0.13
C ALA A 90 -1.65 -6.58 0.55
N LYS A 91 -1.27 -6.51 1.83
CA LYS A 91 -0.17 -7.29 2.41
C LYS A 91 -0.36 -8.80 2.20
N ASN A 92 -1.57 -9.31 2.43
CA ASN A 92 -1.88 -10.73 2.23
C ASN A 92 -1.99 -11.09 0.74
N TYR A 93 -2.49 -10.18 -0.10
CA TYR A 93 -2.56 -10.37 -1.54
C TYR A 93 -1.17 -10.56 -2.17
N LYS A 94 -0.22 -9.66 -1.87
CA LYS A 94 1.13 -9.72 -2.44
C LYS A 94 1.90 -11.00 -2.09
N ARG A 95 1.63 -11.62 -0.93
CA ARG A 95 2.27 -12.87 -0.50
C ARG A 95 1.99 -14.07 -1.41
N LYS A 96 1.02 -13.94 -2.34
CA LYS A 96 0.71 -14.97 -3.34
C LYS A 96 1.66 -14.96 -4.54
N PHE A 97 2.54 -13.97 -4.62
CA PHE A 97 3.41 -13.74 -5.77
C PHE A 97 4.88 -13.82 -5.34
N CYS A 98 5.67 -14.54 -6.13
CA CYS A 98 7.13 -14.60 -5.99
C CYS A 98 7.74 -13.47 -6.84
N CYS A 99 7.70 -12.23 -6.34
CA CYS A 99 8.34 -11.10 -7.00
C CYS A 99 9.18 -10.32 -6.00
N VAL A 100 10.21 -9.64 -6.50
CA VAL A 100 11.06 -8.75 -5.70
C VAL A 100 10.33 -7.43 -5.47
N PHE A 101 10.24 -6.98 -4.22
CA PHE A 101 9.61 -5.72 -3.85
C PHE A 101 10.64 -4.65 -3.52
N ILE A 102 10.59 -3.53 -4.23
CA ILE A 102 11.45 -2.37 -4.05
C ILE A 102 10.60 -1.23 -3.50
N GLY A 103 10.94 -0.76 -2.29
CA GLY A 103 10.30 0.41 -1.68
C GLY A 103 11.22 1.63 -1.78
N ILE A 104 10.71 2.75 -2.31
CA ILE A 104 11.49 3.97 -2.51
C ILE A 104 10.89 5.12 -1.71
N THR A 105 11.69 5.73 -0.84
CA THR A 105 11.33 6.95 -0.12
C THR A 105 12.44 7.98 -0.18
N GLY A 106 12.24 9.16 0.39
CA GLY A 106 13.20 10.24 0.45
C GLY A 106 12.54 11.60 0.53
N SER A 107 13.30 12.66 0.72
CA SER A 107 12.79 14.03 0.64
C SER A 107 12.53 14.39 -0.82
N ASP A 108 13.52 14.25 -1.67
CA ASP A 108 13.51 14.59 -3.08
C ASP A 108 13.90 13.38 -3.92
N GLY A 109 13.51 13.35 -5.19
CA GLY A 109 13.92 12.35 -6.16
C GLY A 109 13.20 11.00 -6.09
N LYS A 110 12.23 10.80 -5.20
CA LYS A 110 11.46 9.53 -5.06
C LYS A 110 10.83 9.09 -6.38
N THR A 111 9.99 9.93 -6.96
CA THR A 111 9.26 9.64 -8.20
C THR A 111 10.21 9.45 -9.37
N THR A 112 11.22 10.32 -9.49
CA THR A 112 12.24 10.20 -10.54
C THR A 112 12.97 8.86 -10.44
N THR A 113 13.46 8.50 -9.24
CA THR A 113 14.14 7.22 -9.02
C THR A 113 13.23 6.04 -9.32
N LYS A 114 11.96 6.09 -8.88
CA LYS A 114 10.96 5.05 -9.17
C LYS A 114 10.76 4.89 -10.68
N GLU A 115 10.48 5.98 -11.40
CA GLU A 115 10.20 5.94 -12.84
C GLU A 115 11.42 5.49 -13.65
N MET A 116 12.62 5.99 -13.33
CA MET A 116 13.84 5.57 -14.01
C MET A 116 14.14 4.09 -13.76
N SER A 117 14.06 3.63 -12.52
CA SER A 117 14.27 2.23 -12.17
C SER A 117 13.23 1.32 -12.85
N ALA A 118 11.95 1.71 -12.83
CA ALA A 118 10.89 0.96 -13.49
C ALA A 118 11.13 0.86 -15.00
N HIS A 119 11.51 1.96 -15.65
CA HIS A 119 11.78 1.99 -17.08
C HIS A 119 12.98 1.10 -17.47
N LEU A 120 14.07 1.19 -16.71
CA LEU A 120 15.27 0.39 -16.97
C LEU A 120 15.01 -1.11 -16.79
N LEU A 121 14.35 -1.47 -15.67
CA LEU A 121 14.06 -2.87 -15.37
C LEU A 121 12.98 -3.46 -16.29
N ALA A 122 12.07 -2.66 -16.83
CA ALA A 122 11.04 -3.12 -17.77
C ALA A 122 11.61 -3.63 -19.09
N SER A 123 12.88 -3.34 -19.40
CA SER A 123 13.57 -3.91 -20.57
C SER A 123 13.87 -5.41 -20.43
N MET A 124 13.88 -5.94 -19.20
CA MET A 124 14.26 -7.33 -18.90
C MET A 124 13.20 -8.08 -18.06
N PHE A 125 12.36 -7.37 -17.32
CA PHE A 125 11.42 -7.93 -16.34
C PHE A 125 10.01 -7.34 -16.52
N ASN A 126 9.00 -8.08 -16.07
CA ASN A 126 7.64 -7.56 -15.95
C ASN A 126 7.53 -6.74 -14.66
N VAL A 127 7.52 -5.43 -14.79
CA VAL A 127 7.53 -4.48 -13.67
C VAL A 127 6.10 -3.99 -13.36
N CYS A 128 5.74 -3.93 -12.08
CA CYS A 128 4.57 -3.24 -11.56
C CYS A 128 5.01 -2.07 -10.68
N SER A 129 4.43 -0.88 -10.87
CA SER A 129 4.73 0.29 -10.04
C SER A 129 3.47 1.09 -9.74
N ASN A 130 3.51 1.89 -8.64
CA ASN A 130 2.44 2.83 -8.37
C ASN A 130 2.52 4.04 -9.32
N GLN A 131 1.34 4.49 -9.75
CA GLN A 131 1.21 5.65 -10.63
C GLN A 131 0.98 6.94 -9.84
N GLY A 132 1.47 8.05 -10.36
CA GLY A 132 1.27 9.36 -9.77
C GLY A 132 1.67 9.41 -8.29
N ASN A 133 0.79 9.93 -7.46
CA ASN A 133 0.97 10.10 -6.01
C ASN A 133 0.29 9.01 -5.15
N PHE A 134 0.06 7.81 -5.72
CA PHE A 134 -0.49 6.66 -4.98
C PHE A 134 0.55 6.04 -4.05
N ASN A 135 1.10 6.84 -3.13
CA ASN A 135 2.23 6.50 -2.26
C ASN A 135 1.91 6.55 -0.76
N ASN A 136 0.62 6.66 -0.40
CA ASN A 136 0.13 6.74 0.98
C ASN A 136 -0.61 5.46 1.40
N GLU A 137 -1.25 5.49 2.59
CA GLU A 137 -1.97 4.36 3.21
C GLU A 137 -3.18 3.84 2.40
N ILE A 138 -3.62 4.57 1.39
CA ILE A 138 -4.67 4.14 0.46
C ILE A 138 -4.07 3.78 -0.90
N GLY A 139 -3.22 4.65 -1.43
CA GLY A 139 -2.66 4.52 -2.77
C GLY A 139 -1.71 3.33 -2.92
N LEU A 140 -0.82 3.09 -1.94
CA LEU A 140 0.08 1.95 -1.98
C LEU A 140 -0.67 0.60 -2.00
N PRO A 141 -1.64 0.32 -1.10
CA PRO A 141 -2.44 -0.88 -1.17
C PRO A 141 -3.16 -1.07 -2.49
N LEU A 142 -3.79 -0.03 -3.03
CA LEU A 142 -4.47 -0.09 -4.33
C LEU A 142 -3.51 -0.40 -5.47
N SER A 143 -2.28 0.11 -5.41
CA SER A 143 -1.24 -0.18 -6.40
C SER A 143 -0.74 -1.63 -6.32
N ILE A 144 -0.67 -2.21 -5.12
CA ILE A 144 -0.29 -3.60 -4.90
C ILE A 144 -1.29 -4.56 -5.55
N PHE A 145 -2.58 -4.23 -5.63
CA PHE A 145 -3.57 -5.07 -6.31
C PHE A 145 -3.39 -5.15 -7.84
N ASN A 146 -2.53 -4.31 -8.43
CA ASN A 146 -2.16 -4.42 -9.85
C ASN A 146 -1.10 -5.49 -10.11
N ILE A 147 -0.50 -6.08 -9.08
CA ILE A 147 0.43 -7.20 -9.20
C ILE A 147 -0.30 -8.41 -9.75
N SER A 148 0.33 -9.11 -10.67
CA SER A 148 -0.18 -10.31 -11.31
C SER A 148 0.84 -11.45 -11.28
N LYS A 149 0.45 -12.64 -11.70
CA LYS A 149 1.37 -13.80 -11.83
C LYS A 149 2.53 -13.56 -12.80
N LYS A 150 2.41 -12.54 -13.67
CA LYS A 150 3.47 -12.16 -14.62
C LYS A 150 4.45 -11.15 -14.02
N THR A 151 4.09 -10.50 -12.91
CA THR A 151 4.94 -9.49 -12.28
C THR A 151 6.13 -10.16 -11.62
N GLU A 152 7.33 -9.71 -11.97
CA GLU A 152 8.60 -10.19 -11.43
C GLU A 152 9.19 -9.18 -10.45
N ILE A 153 8.96 -7.88 -10.68
CA ILE A 153 9.44 -6.80 -9.83
C ILE A 153 8.29 -5.82 -9.53
N GLY A 154 8.08 -5.54 -8.25
CA GLY A 154 7.19 -4.48 -7.78
C GLY A 154 8.00 -3.29 -7.26
N ILE A 155 7.89 -2.11 -7.89
CA ILE A 155 8.59 -0.89 -7.48
C ILE A 155 7.57 0.12 -6.99
N PHE A 156 7.64 0.48 -5.70
CA PHE A 156 6.66 1.37 -5.10
C PHE A 156 7.32 2.56 -4.39
N GLU A 157 6.85 3.76 -4.74
CA GLU A 157 7.14 4.97 -3.97
C GLU A 157 6.32 4.96 -2.68
N LEU A 158 6.96 5.28 -1.55
CA LEU A 158 6.35 5.44 -0.23
C LEU A 158 6.51 6.88 0.23
N GLY A 159 5.38 7.57 0.38
CA GLY A 159 5.31 8.94 0.88
C GLY A 159 5.03 8.98 2.38
N MET A 160 5.39 10.10 3.01
CA MET A 160 5.02 10.37 4.40
C MET A 160 4.84 11.86 4.65
N ASN A 161 3.99 12.19 5.61
CA ASN A 161 3.81 13.53 6.17
C ASN A 161 4.11 13.57 7.68
N GLY A 162 4.40 12.43 8.32
CA GLY A 162 4.67 12.36 9.75
C GLY A 162 5.31 11.03 10.17
N PRO A 163 5.77 10.95 11.45
CA PRO A 163 6.35 9.73 12.01
C PRO A 163 5.37 8.54 11.99
N GLY A 164 5.90 7.33 11.87
CA GLY A 164 5.14 6.08 11.89
C GLY A 164 4.50 5.70 10.54
N GLN A 165 4.39 6.65 9.61
CA GLN A 165 3.75 6.38 8.31
C GLN A 165 4.59 5.43 7.44
N LEU A 166 5.90 5.63 7.37
CA LEU A 166 6.76 4.72 6.62
C LEU A 166 6.89 3.35 7.29
N ARG A 167 6.80 3.28 8.62
CA ARG A 167 6.70 1.99 9.32
C ARG A 167 5.44 1.24 8.91
N TYR A 168 4.30 1.92 8.83
CA TYR A 168 3.05 1.31 8.37
C TYR A 168 3.13 0.87 6.90
N LEU A 169 3.56 1.76 6.00
CA LEU A 169 3.69 1.44 4.57
C LEU A 169 4.74 0.34 4.32
N GLY A 170 5.86 0.39 5.04
CA GLY A 170 6.88 -0.66 5.03
C GLY A 170 6.33 -2.00 5.50
N ASN A 171 5.49 -2.02 6.55
CA ASN A 171 4.84 -3.23 7.02
C ASN A 171 3.83 -3.80 6.00
N VAL A 172 3.15 -2.96 5.23
CA VAL A 172 2.27 -3.40 4.13
C VAL A 172 3.10 -3.93 2.97
N LEU A 173 4.14 -3.22 2.55
CA LEU A 173 4.97 -3.59 1.40
C LEU A 173 5.95 -4.73 1.75
N GLN A 174 6.58 -4.73 2.93
CA GLN A 174 7.69 -5.64 3.31
C GLN A 174 8.71 -5.74 2.16
N PRO A 175 9.47 -4.67 1.89
CA PRO A 175 10.36 -4.63 0.73
C PRO A 175 11.56 -5.56 0.90
N ASP A 176 12.04 -6.11 -0.21
CA ASP A 176 13.33 -6.80 -0.29
C ASP A 176 14.47 -5.79 -0.45
N ILE A 177 14.17 -4.67 -1.10
CA ILE A 177 15.10 -3.56 -1.28
C ILE A 177 14.40 -2.27 -0.86
N ALA A 178 14.98 -1.55 0.09
CA ALA A 178 14.53 -0.22 0.49
C ALA A 178 15.51 0.86 0.03
N VAL A 179 15.01 1.84 -0.72
CA VAL A 179 15.82 2.95 -1.23
C VAL A 179 15.42 4.25 -0.53
N ILE A 180 16.41 4.95 0.04
CA ILE A 180 16.24 6.29 0.61
C ILE A 180 17.06 7.26 -0.24
N THR A 181 16.38 8.02 -1.12
CA THR A 181 17.04 8.87 -2.12
C THR A 181 17.79 10.04 -1.48
N SER A 182 17.13 10.75 -0.54
CA SER A 182 17.71 11.90 0.14
C SER A 182 17.05 12.16 1.49
N ILE A 183 17.75 12.88 2.38
CA ILE A 183 17.21 13.48 3.59
C ILE A 183 17.49 14.99 3.51
N GLY A 184 16.56 15.69 2.86
CA GLY A 184 16.61 17.14 2.66
C GLY A 184 15.81 17.92 3.72
N TYR A 185 15.14 18.97 3.26
CA TYR A 185 14.33 19.87 4.09
C TYR A 185 12.81 19.72 3.85
N ALA A 186 12.39 18.88 2.90
CA ALA A 186 10.98 18.63 2.64
C ALA A 186 10.28 18.06 3.89
N HIS A 187 9.04 18.52 4.13
CA HIS A 187 8.20 18.10 5.28
C HIS A 187 8.71 18.53 6.68
N LEU A 188 9.70 19.42 6.80
CA LEU A 188 10.17 19.90 8.12
C LEU A 188 9.06 20.52 8.98
N GLY A 189 7.97 21.00 8.39
CA GLY A 189 6.81 21.49 9.16
C GLY A 189 6.13 20.44 10.05
N PHE A 190 6.39 19.16 9.82
CA PHE A 190 5.88 18.03 10.61
C PHE A 190 6.94 17.45 11.55
N PHE A 191 8.18 17.95 11.52
CA PHE A 191 9.31 17.42 12.27
C PHE A 191 10.09 18.55 12.95
N ASN A 192 10.53 18.31 14.17
CA ASN A 192 11.28 19.30 14.95
C ASN A 192 12.65 19.66 14.33
N ASN A 193 13.25 18.71 13.59
CA ASN A 193 14.56 18.87 12.95
C ASN A 193 14.81 17.79 11.89
N ARG A 194 15.90 17.91 11.12
CA ARG A 194 16.32 16.96 10.09
C ARG A 194 16.65 15.57 10.64
N ALA A 195 17.14 15.47 11.88
CA ALA A 195 17.42 14.17 12.50
C ALA A 195 16.12 13.39 12.75
N ALA A 196 15.07 14.04 13.23
CA ALA A 196 13.73 13.43 13.38
C ALA A 196 13.18 12.98 12.03
N LEU A 197 13.37 13.77 10.97
CA LEU A 197 13.01 13.39 9.60
C LEU A 197 13.82 12.17 9.12
N ALA A 198 15.12 12.10 9.44
CA ALA A 198 15.97 10.96 9.11
C ALA A 198 15.49 9.67 9.80
N HIS A 199 15.16 9.74 11.09
CA HIS A 199 14.57 8.62 11.83
C HIS A 199 13.24 8.15 11.22
N ALA A 200 12.37 9.08 10.85
CA ALA A 200 11.10 8.72 10.21
C ALA A 200 11.29 8.08 8.83
N LYS A 201 12.28 8.52 8.04
CA LYS A 201 12.59 7.87 6.75
C LYS A 201 13.24 6.50 6.93
N ALA A 202 14.04 6.33 7.98
CA ALA A 202 14.66 5.05 8.31
C ALA A 202 13.62 3.97 8.74
N GLU A 203 12.37 4.34 9.06
CA GLU A 203 11.30 3.39 9.39
C GLU A 203 11.01 2.37 8.27
N ILE A 204 11.28 2.71 7.01
CA ILE A 204 11.13 1.76 5.90
C ILE A 204 12.06 0.55 6.05
N LEU A 205 13.25 0.75 6.65
CA LEU A 205 14.26 -0.29 6.85
C LEU A 205 13.85 -1.30 7.94
N GLU A 206 12.96 -0.91 8.86
CA GLU A 206 12.46 -1.78 9.93
C GLU A 206 11.62 -2.96 9.41
N ASN A 207 11.18 -2.88 8.17
CA ASN A 207 10.30 -3.86 7.54
C ASN A 207 10.93 -4.54 6.31
N LEU A 208 12.24 -4.46 6.17
CA LEU A 208 12.94 -5.24 5.16
C LEU A 208 12.69 -6.75 5.35
N SER A 209 12.67 -7.49 4.26
CA SER A 209 12.71 -8.96 4.30
C SER A 209 14.02 -9.44 4.96
N ILE A 210 14.08 -10.70 5.39
CA ILE A 210 15.19 -11.23 6.19
C ILE A 210 16.55 -11.12 5.46
N ASP A 211 16.53 -11.26 4.13
CA ASP A 211 17.70 -11.11 3.25
C ASP A 211 17.71 -9.78 2.51
N GLY A 212 16.85 -8.84 2.95
CA GLY A 212 16.68 -7.55 2.29
C GLY A 212 17.78 -6.57 2.67
N PHE A 213 18.01 -5.58 1.80
CA PHE A 213 19.02 -4.55 2.02
C PHE A 213 18.55 -3.15 1.72
N GLY A 214 19.17 -2.16 2.39
CA GLY A 214 18.91 -0.74 2.22
C GLY A 214 19.92 -0.07 1.30
N ILE A 215 19.42 0.76 0.38
CA ILE A 215 20.24 1.60 -0.50
C ILE A 215 20.02 3.06 -0.11
N PHE A 216 21.07 3.78 0.21
CA PHE A 216 21.00 5.23 0.49
C PHE A 216 22.30 5.94 0.10
N ASN A 217 22.20 7.24 -0.13
CA ASN A 217 23.33 8.06 -0.53
C ASN A 217 24.39 8.10 0.58
N ARG A 218 25.62 7.70 0.27
CA ARG A 218 26.76 7.73 1.17
C ARG A 218 27.12 9.14 1.67
N ASP A 219 26.87 10.16 0.85
CA ASP A 219 27.19 11.56 1.18
C ASP A 219 26.12 12.23 2.07
N ASN A 220 25.13 11.47 2.54
CA ASN A 220 24.07 11.99 3.40
C ASN A 220 24.59 12.17 4.84
N ASP A 221 24.33 13.34 5.43
CA ASP A 221 24.70 13.70 6.82
C ASP A 221 24.22 12.69 7.87
N PHE A 222 23.14 11.96 7.57
CA PHE A 222 22.45 11.04 8.50
C PHE A 222 22.72 9.56 8.21
N GLN A 223 23.76 9.23 7.46
CA GLN A 223 24.09 7.85 7.13
C GLN A 223 24.19 6.93 8.37
N ASN A 224 24.68 7.44 9.50
CA ASN A 224 24.80 6.67 10.74
C ASN A 224 23.43 6.26 11.32
N ILE A 225 22.43 7.12 11.22
CA ILE A 225 21.04 6.81 11.62
C ILE A 225 20.48 5.70 10.71
N LEU A 226 20.73 5.81 9.41
CA LEU A 226 20.24 4.82 8.43
C LEU A 226 20.91 3.46 8.64
N LYS A 227 22.23 3.45 8.91
CA LYS A 227 23.00 2.23 9.19
C LYS A 227 22.54 1.49 10.46
N GLN A 228 22.12 2.19 11.49
CA GLN A 228 21.65 1.57 12.74
C GLN A 228 20.31 0.83 12.57
N LYS A 229 19.53 1.16 11.55
CA LYS A 229 18.18 0.61 11.31
C LYS A 229 18.14 -0.47 10.23
N GLY A 230 19.15 -0.55 9.38
CA GLY A 230 19.23 -1.51 8.30
C GLY A 230 20.16 -2.68 8.62
N VAL A 231 19.88 -3.84 8.04
CA VAL A 231 20.83 -4.96 7.95
C VAL A 231 21.74 -4.68 6.74
N PHE A 232 23.05 -4.74 6.92
CA PHE A 232 24.09 -4.51 5.89
C PHE A 232 24.80 -5.80 5.58
#